data_742c25d0ef75dd647cd10d7bcfa2cdc5
#
_entry.id   742c25d0ef75dd647cd10d7bcfa2cdc5
#
_cell.length_a   1.000
_cell.length_b   1.000
_cell.length_c   1.000
_cell.angle_alpha   90.00
_cell.angle_beta   90.00
_cell.angle_gamma   90.00
#
_symmetry.space_group_name_H-M   'P 1'
#
loop_
_entity.id
_entity.type
_entity.pdbx_description
1 polymer ?
#
loop_
_entity_poly.entity_id
_entity_poly.type
_entity_poly.pdbx_seq_one_letter_code
_entity_poly.pdbx_strand_id
1 'polypeptide(L)'
;MDRVCIIRVSTAMEHNPYEEPKTSQIKDMFGIQDSSDGSDLIRKFVVAETEPLEIATLTDNGYVLEPPNLIVPAGTVVYDDIPDDLARAVLGFPDPSDKGALLLGNVVGSSGTPVALNANVVLPRHVLIVGSTGTGKSWLLGKIAEQLHERGLRMINIDIHGEMNRATEQMGGKVYVPGKDLKVPLSSLAEPEILGMVPVQHDLHIDILTKAVINLKAGKTKFGIGDLKSEAIRVGESYGAKQNTLDIISARIDQLGQIPFIGQGLDWKAALSESGTIVNIDCRMLPQSQLQLVVAAITRDVYNARRTGAIPPLVMAIDEAHLFLPATDKAETATVLSQLIRMGRHIAFGLILVSQTPGDLDKSITKITNTRFIFAIEPSELSSIYGALSDAPPEIVKGIPRMKSGTCLLVGNRETVRHATVFEVGGRSTHHGGETPTMLQ
;
A
#
# COMPACT_ATOMS: atom_id res chain seq x y z
N MET A 1 -22.66 8.32 35.08
CA MET A 1 -22.05 7.86 33.84
C MET A 1 -20.65 7.37 34.17
N ASP A 2 -20.45 6.08 34.03
CA ASP A 2 -19.16 5.50 34.37
C ASP A 2 -18.14 5.85 33.26
N ARG A 3 -17.05 6.48 33.69
CA ARG A 3 -15.91 6.82 32.79
C ARG A 3 -14.86 5.73 32.94
N VAL A 4 -14.43 5.18 31.87
CA VAL A 4 -13.40 4.12 31.80
C VAL A 4 -12.17 4.66 31.07
N CYS A 5 -11.00 4.58 31.69
CA CYS A 5 -9.75 4.88 31.02
C CYS A 5 -9.24 3.61 30.33
N ILE A 6 -9.07 3.68 29.02
CA ILE A 6 -8.53 2.58 28.22
C ILE A 6 -7.02 2.75 28.18
N ILE A 7 -6.32 1.68 28.54
CA ILE A 7 -4.85 1.65 28.59
C ILE A 7 -4.32 0.55 27.67
N ARG A 8 -3.16 0.81 27.10
CA ARG A 8 -2.36 -0.18 26.37
C ARG A 8 -1.25 -0.66 27.29
N VAL A 9 -1.07 -1.97 27.39
CA VAL A 9 0.10 -2.54 28.04
C VAL A 9 1.26 -2.55 27.03
N SER A 10 2.33 -1.84 27.33
CA SER A 10 3.52 -1.75 26.47
C SER A 10 4.49 -2.87 26.77
N THR A 11 4.75 -3.13 28.07
CA THR A 11 5.59 -4.23 28.53
C THR A 11 5.00 -4.81 29.82
N ALA A 12 5.25 -6.09 30.04
CA ALA A 12 4.97 -6.74 31.29
C ALA A 12 6.19 -7.60 31.68
N MET A 13 6.71 -7.40 32.88
CA MET A 13 7.86 -8.12 33.41
C MET A 13 7.49 -8.78 34.73
N GLU A 14 7.85 -10.05 34.85
CA GLU A 14 7.80 -10.75 36.12
C GLU A 14 8.96 -10.26 37.01
N HIS A 15 8.65 -9.71 38.16
CA HIS A 15 9.62 -9.22 39.11
C HIS A 15 9.75 -10.22 40.27
N ASN A 16 10.99 -10.64 40.50
CA ASN A 16 11.35 -11.40 41.72
C ASN A 16 11.98 -10.42 42.71
N PRO A 17 11.33 -10.12 43.83
CA PRO A 17 11.84 -9.14 44.78
C PRO A 17 13.18 -9.52 45.44
N TYR A 18 13.70 -10.72 45.22
CA TYR A 18 14.92 -11.18 45.86
C TYR A 18 16.16 -11.13 44.97
N GLU A 19 16.05 -10.77 43.69
CA GLU A 19 17.16 -10.82 42.72
C GLU A 19 17.85 -9.47 42.41
N GLU A 20 17.33 -8.32 42.86
CA GLU A 20 17.92 -7.01 42.57
C GLU A 20 18.02 -6.04 43.75
N PRO A 21 19.14 -5.23 43.84
CA PRO A 21 19.34 -4.27 44.93
C PRO A 21 18.32 -3.11 44.99
N LYS A 22 17.55 -2.88 43.92
CA LYS A 22 16.46 -1.86 43.86
C LYS A 22 15.15 -2.30 44.48
N THR A 23 15.10 -3.53 44.95
CA THR A 23 13.88 -4.19 45.45
C THR A 23 13.37 -3.62 46.77
N SER A 24 14.25 -3.01 47.61
CA SER A 24 13.82 -2.38 48.82
C SER A 24 12.88 -1.19 48.60
N GLN A 25 13.13 -0.40 47.56
CA GLN A 25 12.28 0.74 47.20
C GLN A 25 10.92 0.28 46.68
N ILE A 26 10.86 -0.80 45.95
CA ILE A 26 9.61 -1.37 45.42
C ILE A 26 8.80 -2.02 46.57
N LYS A 27 9.45 -2.73 47.50
CA LYS A 27 8.80 -3.28 48.67
C LYS A 27 8.16 -2.19 49.52
N ASP A 28 8.88 -1.09 49.77
CA ASP A 28 8.38 0.05 50.52
C ASP A 28 7.19 0.74 49.83
N MET A 29 7.23 0.81 48.51
CA MET A 29 6.17 1.46 47.72
C MET A 29 4.88 0.66 47.67
N PHE A 30 4.94 -0.69 47.75
CA PHE A 30 3.76 -1.58 47.74
C PHE A 30 3.39 -2.14 49.12
N GLY A 31 4.07 -1.71 50.19
CA GLY A 31 3.76 -2.14 51.57
C GLY A 31 3.97 -3.65 51.82
N ILE A 32 4.88 -4.28 51.08
CA ILE A 32 5.18 -5.71 51.19
C ILE A 32 6.08 -5.92 52.40
N GLN A 33 5.52 -6.44 53.51
CA GLN A 33 6.30 -6.83 54.69
C GLN A 33 6.92 -8.20 54.49
N ASP A 34 8.25 -8.33 54.81
CA ASP A 34 8.88 -9.59 54.85
C ASP A 34 8.27 -10.48 55.94
N SER A 35 7.62 -11.57 55.58
CA SER A 35 7.19 -12.57 56.53
C SER A 35 8.43 -13.34 57.01
N SER A 36 8.71 -13.27 58.27
CA SER A 36 9.84 -13.93 58.97
C SER A 36 9.70 -15.44 59.09
N ASP A 37 8.69 -16.05 58.50
CA ASP A 37 8.53 -17.49 58.43
C ASP A 37 9.05 -18.03 57.12
N GLY A 38 10.11 -18.84 57.16
CA GLY A 38 10.84 -19.40 56.05
C GLY A 38 10.10 -20.39 55.15
N SER A 39 8.84 -20.19 54.90
CA SER A 39 8.11 -20.85 53.82
C SER A 39 8.17 -19.97 52.58
N ASP A 40 9.08 -20.32 51.67
CA ASP A 40 9.32 -19.74 50.37
C ASP A 40 8.12 -19.71 49.43
N LEU A 41 7.12 -18.91 49.75
CA LEU A 41 6.22 -18.40 48.75
C LEU A 41 6.88 -17.14 48.17
N ILE A 42 7.79 -17.33 47.24
CA ILE A 42 8.31 -16.27 46.37
C ILE A 42 7.08 -15.66 45.70
N ARG A 43 6.60 -14.52 46.20
CA ARG A 43 5.48 -13.77 45.59
C ARG A 43 6.08 -13.07 44.39
N LYS A 44 6.04 -13.75 43.27
CA LYS A 44 6.29 -13.15 41.97
C LYS A 44 5.14 -12.16 41.70
N PHE A 45 5.47 -10.96 41.27
CA PHE A 45 4.49 -10.01 40.81
C PHE A 45 4.84 -9.51 39.40
N VAL A 46 3.84 -9.19 38.64
CA VAL A 46 4.02 -8.66 37.29
C VAL A 46 3.90 -7.15 37.35
N VAL A 47 4.91 -6.46 36.86
CA VAL A 47 4.87 -5.01 36.65
C VAL A 47 4.61 -4.76 35.17
N ALA A 48 3.57 -4.01 34.88
CA ALA A 48 3.25 -3.63 33.51
C ALA A 48 3.45 -2.11 33.32
N GLU A 49 4.17 -1.72 32.29
CA GLU A 49 4.16 -0.35 31.78
C GLU A 49 2.93 -0.18 30.90
N THR A 50 2.16 0.86 31.17
CA THR A 50 0.91 1.13 30.49
C THR A 50 0.88 2.53 29.93
N GLU A 51 0.25 2.69 28.77
CA GLU A 51 -0.01 3.96 28.12
C GLU A 51 -1.52 4.20 28.07
N PRO A 52 -2.04 5.30 28.65
CA PRO A 52 -3.45 5.63 28.50
C PRO A 52 -3.74 6.07 27.07
N LEU A 53 -4.75 5.45 26.44
CA LEU A 53 -5.15 5.74 25.06
C LEU A 53 -6.29 6.75 24.99
N GLU A 54 -7.42 6.44 25.60
CA GLU A 54 -8.64 7.25 25.55
C GLU A 54 -9.42 7.08 26.86
N ILE A 55 -10.27 8.06 27.16
CA ILE A 55 -11.30 7.95 28.19
C ILE A 55 -12.63 7.73 27.48
N ALA A 56 -13.27 6.63 27.75
CA ALA A 56 -14.57 6.28 27.20
C ALA A 56 -15.68 6.56 28.18
N THR A 57 -16.74 7.21 27.72
CA THR A 57 -17.99 7.41 28.47
C THR A 57 -19.13 6.78 27.66
N LEU A 58 -19.84 5.83 28.24
CA LEU A 58 -21.01 5.21 27.62
C LEU A 58 -22.19 6.20 27.64
N THR A 59 -22.80 6.41 26.47
CA THR A 59 -23.99 7.23 26.27
C THR A 59 -25.05 6.44 25.52
N ASP A 60 -26.27 6.97 25.44
CA ASP A 60 -27.36 6.34 24.70
C ASP A 60 -27.06 6.15 23.21
N ASN A 61 -26.10 6.92 22.68
CA ASN A 61 -25.65 6.87 21.27
C ASN A 61 -24.31 6.14 21.07
N GLY A 62 -23.83 5.36 22.05
CA GLY A 62 -22.54 4.67 22.02
C GLY A 62 -21.47 5.36 22.87
N TYR A 63 -20.21 5.11 22.56
CA TYR A 63 -19.08 5.63 23.34
C TYR A 63 -18.67 7.02 22.88
N VAL A 64 -18.58 7.95 23.82
CA VAL A 64 -17.89 9.23 23.64
C VAL A 64 -16.45 9.06 24.12
N LEU A 65 -15.49 9.32 23.22
CA LEU A 65 -14.06 9.14 23.48
C LEU A 65 -13.38 10.50 23.62
N GLU A 66 -12.63 10.67 24.70
CA GLU A 66 -11.86 11.87 25.01
C GLU A 66 -10.37 11.54 25.18
N PRO A 67 -9.44 12.44 24.84
CA PRO A 67 -8.04 12.25 25.16
C PRO A 67 -7.82 12.00 26.64
N PRO A 68 -6.83 11.15 27.04
CA PRO A 68 -6.55 10.86 28.42
C PRO A 68 -5.99 12.11 29.12
N ASN A 69 -6.79 12.69 30.01
CA ASN A 69 -6.44 13.88 30.79
C ASN A 69 -6.45 13.61 32.29
N LEU A 70 -6.48 12.34 32.70
CA LEU A 70 -6.55 11.92 34.07
C LEU A 70 -5.28 11.18 34.50
N ILE A 71 -4.85 11.43 35.72
CA ILE A 71 -3.91 10.54 36.40
C ILE A 71 -4.75 9.43 37.03
N VAL A 72 -4.45 8.18 36.69
CA VAL A 72 -5.10 7.02 37.30
C VAL A 72 -4.64 6.89 38.74
N PRO A 73 -5.54 7.01 39.76
CA PRO A 73 -5.15 6.89 41.15
C PRO A 73 -4.66 5.48 41.50
N ALA A 74 -3.76 5.38 42.47
CA ALA A 74 -3.38 4.09 43.03
C ALA A 74 -4.60 3.38 43.60
N GLY A 75 -4.73 2.08 43.37
CA GLY A 75 -5.87 1.27 43.82
C GLY A 75 -7.07 1.28 42.86
N THR A 76 -6.98 1.94 41.73
CA THR A 76 -8.01 1.85 40.68
C THR A 76 -8.12 0.41 40.17
N VAL A 77 -9.37 -0.08 40.05
CA VAL A 77 -9.60 -1.43 39.50
C VAL A 77 -9.25 -1.46 38.02
N VAL A 78 -8.46 -2.45 37.62
CA VAL A 78 -8.08 -2.72 36.25
C VAL A 78 -8.80 -3.98 35.77
N TYR A 79 -9.38 -3.90 34.59
CA TYR A 79 -10.02 -5.02 33.91
C TYR A 79 -9.12 -5.43 32.74
N ASP A 80 -8.93 -6.71 32.55
CA ASP A 80 -8.14 -7.30 31.46
C ASP A 80 -8.97 -7.64 30.23
N ASP A 81 -10.29 -7.50 30.33
CA ASP A 81 -11.22 -7.72 29.24
C ASP A 81 -12.03 -6.45 28.97
N ILE A 82 -12.12 -6.06 27.71
CA ILE A 82 -12.95 -4.94 27.26
C ILE A 82 -13.91 -5.41 26.17
N PRO A 83 -15.16 -4.89 26.16
CA PRO A 83 -16.12 -5.22 25.12
C PRO A 83 -15.56 -4.92 23.72
N ASP A 84 -15.81 -5.82 22.77
CA ASP A 84 -15.30 -5.68 21.38
C ASP A 84 -15.73 -4.38 20.71
N ASP A 85 -16.93 -3.90 20.96
CA ASP A 85 -17.45 -2.62 20.45
C ASP A 85 -16.66 -1.43 21.00
N LEU A 86 -16.31 -1.46 22.30
CA LEU A 86 -15.45 -0.45 22.92
C LEU A 86 -14.03 -0.52 22.36
N ALA A 87 -13.46 -1.72 22.24
CA ALA A 87 -12.14 -1.91 21.66
C ALA A 87 -12.08 -1.33 20.23
N ARG A 88 -13.08 -1.66 19.39
CA ARG A 88 -13.18 -1.11 18.02
C ARG A 88 -13.33 0.41 18.01
N ALA A 89 -14.17 0.96 18.90
CA ALA A 89 -14.37 2.41 18.98
C ALA A 89 -13.07 3.13 19.32
N VAL A 90 -12.30 2.62 20.29
CA VAL A 90 -11.00 3.17 20.70
C VAL A 90 -9.97 3.08 19.58
N LEU A 91 -9.90 1.95 18.88
CA LEU A 91 -8.96 1.75 17.76
C LEU A 91 -9.40 2.48 16.47
N GLY A 92 -10.66 2.95 16.42
CA GLY A 92 -11.21 3.65 15.26
C GLY A 92 -11.67 2.70 14.15
N PHE A 93 -12.00 1.44 14.49
CA PHE A 93 -12.46 0.45 13.52
C PHE A 93 -13.99 0.53 13.34
N PRO A 94 -14.50 0.47 12.10
CA PRO A 94 -15.93 0.38 11.82
C PRO A 94 -16.50 -0.97 12.29
N ASP A 95 -17.82 -1.06 12.37
CA ASP A 95 -18.48 -2.34 12.57
C ASP A 95 -18.17 -3.27 11.36
N PRO A 96 -17.78 -4.54 11.59
CA PRO A 96 -17.51 -5.50 10.52
C PRO A 96 -18.68 -5.73 9.56
N SER A 97 -19.92 -5.50 10.03
CA SER A 97 -21.13 -5.60 9.22
C SER A 97 -21.38 -4.40 8.32
N ASP A 98 -20.66 -3.29 8.52
CA ASP A 98 -20.79 -2.09 7.69
C ASP A 98 -20.39 -2.41 6.23
N LYS A 99 -21.19 -1.94 5.30
CA LYS A 99 -21.00 -2.18 3.86
C LYS A 99 -19.63 -1.74 3.34
N GLY A 100 -19.02 -0.75 3.97
CA GLY A 100 -17.69 -0.22 3.61
C GLY A 100 -16.54 -0.81 4.44
N ALA A 101 -16.80 -1.74 5.37
CA ALA A 101 -15.78 -2.31 6.23
C ALA A 101 -14.95 -3.37 5.51
N LEU A 102 -13.64 -3.22 5.41
CA LEU A 102 -12.69 -4.23 4.93
C LEU A 102 -12.20 -5.02 6.13
N LEU A 103 -12.61 -6.27 6.25
CA LEU A 103 -12.23 -7.16 7.35
C LEU A 103 -10.89 -7.82 7.04
N LEU A 104 -9.85 -7.48 7.78
CA LEU A 104 -8.48 -7.87 7.47
C LEU A 104 -7.90 -8.93 8.41
N GLY A 105 -8.40 -9.06 9.64
CA GLY A 105 -7.88 -10.01 10.63
C GLY A 105 -8.34 -9.68 12.03
N ASN A 106 -7.54 -10.06 13.05
CA ASN A 106 -7.86 -9.85 14.45
C ASN A 106 -6.69 -9.23 15.21
N VAL A 107 -7.00 -8.39 16.19
CA VAL A 107 -6.01 -7.76 17.09
C VAL A 107 -5.26 -8.84 17.88
N VAL A 108 -3.94 -8.77 17.92
CA VAL A 108 -3.12 -9.68 18.73
C VAL A 108 -3.32 -9.39 20.21
N GLY A 109 -3.55 -10.43 21.00
CA GLY A 109 -3.74 -10.32 22.45
C GLY A 109 -5.15 -9.93 22.90
N SER A 110 -6.12 -9.81 21.96
CA SER A 110 -7.52 -9.66 22.27
C SER A 110 -8.27 -10.99 22.18
N SER A 111 -9.46 -11.06 22.78
CA SER A 111 -10.35 -12.24 22.71
C SER A 111 -10.98 -12.47 21.32
N GLY A 112 -10.58 -11.70 20.31
CA GLY A 112 -11.06 -11.84 18.93
C GLY A 112 -11.50 -10.54 18.27
N THR A 113 -11.10 -9.38 18.80
CA THR A 113 -11.46 -8.06 18.26
C THR A 113 -11.07 -7.94 16.79
N PRO A 114 -12.05 -7.81 15.87
CA PRO A 114 -11.77 -7.77 14.44
C PRO A 114 -11.14 -6.45 14.03
N VAL A 115 -10.13 -6.54 13.15
CA VAL A 115 -9.53 -5.39 12.47
C VAL A 115 -10.29 -5.14 11.19
N ALA A 116 -11.09 -4.08 11.19
CA ALA A 116 -11.84 -3.63 10.05
C ALA A 116 -11.45 -2.19 9.68
N LEU A 117 -11.34 -1.87 8.40
CA LEU A 117 -11.02 -0.53 7.92
C LEU A 117 -12.12 0.00 7.00
N ASN A 118 -12.46 1.28 7.13
CA ASN A 118 -13.43 1.90 6.24
C ASN A 118 -12.81 2.17 4.86
N ALA A 119 -13.24 1.41 3.84
CA ALA A 119 -12.75 1.51 2.47
C ALA A 119 -12.82 2.95 1.91
N ASN A 120 -13.92 3.67 2.16
CA ASN A 120 -14.11 5.04 1.66
C ASN A 120 -13.18 6.07 2.32
N VAL A 121 -12.63 5.74 3.49
CA VAL A 121 -11.69 6.59 4.20
C VAL A 121 -10.24 6.23 3.87
N VAL A 122 -9.93 4.94 3.91
CA VAL A 122 -8.56 4.43 3.80
C VAL A 122 -8.04 4.45 2.35
N LEU A 123 -8.83 3.92 1.41
CA LEU A 123 -8.35 3.71 0.04
C LEU A 123 -8.03 5.02 -0.71
N PRO A 124 -8.87 6.07 -0.68
CA PRO A 124 -8.54 7.33 -1.37
C PRO A 124 -7.34 8.07 -0.77
N ARG A 125 -6.92 7.70 0.47
CA ARG A 125 -5.76 8.30 1.16
C ARG A 125 -4.50 7.47 1.04
N HIS A 126 -4.52 6.46 0.20
CA HIS A 126 -3.44 5.57 -0.14
C HIS A 126 -2.93 4.71 1.02
N VAL A 127 -2.51 3.51 0.67
CA VAL A 127 -2.05 2.47 1.58
C VAL A 127 -0.62 2.10 1.25
N LEU A 128 0.20 1.89 2.27
CA LEU A 128 1.55 1.35 2.14
C LEU A 128 1.64 0.01 2.88
N ILE A 129 2.20 -1.00 2.25
CA ILE A 129 2.48 -2.31 2.84
C ILE A 129 3.97 -2.57 2.72
N VAL A 130 4.67 -2.67 3.85
CA VAL A 130 6.11 -2.93 3.87
C VAL A 130 6.46 -4.13 4.74
N GLY A 131 7.56 -4.80 4.41
CA GLY A 131 8.06 -5.95 5.16
C GLY A 131 9.01 -6.79 4.33
N SER A 132 9.85 -7.60 4.94
CA SER A 132 10.77 -8.52 4.26
C SER A 132 10.02 -9.62 3.49
N THR A 133 10.74 -10.37 2.65
CA THR A 133 10.15 -11.49 1.89
C THR A 133 9.58 -12.55 2.85
N GLY A 134 8.43 -13.13 2.50
CA GLY A 134 7.80 -14.21 3.27
C GLY A 134 7.11 -13.78 4.57
N THR A 135 7.00 -12.47 4.86
CA THR A 135 6.39 -11.97 6.10
C THR A 135 4.87 -11.85 6.04
N GLY A 136 4.25 -11.91 4.85
CA GLY A 136 2.80 -11.88 4.68
C GLY A 136 2.24 -10.72 3.86
N LYS A 137 3.08 -9.89 3.21
CA LYS A 137 2.64 -8.76 2.37
C LYS A 137 1.66 -9.17 1.27
N SER A 138 2.05 -10.13 0.44
CA SER A 138 1.22 -10.63 -0.68
C SER A 138 -0.04 -11.32 -0.16
N TRP A 139 0.03 -11.93 1.03
CA TRP A 139 -1.14 -12.49 1.71
C TRP A 139 -2.16 -11.40 2.06
N LEU A 140 -1.71 -10.32 2.69
CA LEU A 140 -2.55 -9.17 3.03
C LEU A 140 -3.12 -8.49 1.77
N LEU A 141 -2.28 -8.29 0.73
CA LEU A 141 -2.74 -7.72 -0.54
C LEU A 141 -3.87 -8.55 -1.16
N GLY A 142 -3.70 -9.87 -1.16
CA GLY A 142 -4.74 -10.78 -1.63
C GLY A 142 -6.00 -10.75 -0.76
N LYS A 143 -5.86 -10.64 0.58
CA LYS A 143 -7.00 -10.45 1.48
C LYS A 143 -7.75 -9.16 1.21
N ILE A 144 -7.03 -8.07 0.95
CA ILE A 144 -7.63 -6.79 0.55
C ILE A 144 -8.38 -6.96 -0.78
N ALA A 145 -7.79 -7.62 -1.78
CA ALA A 145 -8.43 -7.85 -3.08
C ALA A 145 -9.75 -8.64 -2.95
N GLU A 146 -9.79 -9.69 -2.12
CA GLU A 146 -11.02 -10.43 -1.81
C GLU A 146 -12.08 -9.50 -1.22
N GLN A 147 -11.70 -8.70 -0.23
CA GLN A 147 -12.63 -7.78 0.42
C GLN A 147 -13.12 -6.68 -0.53
N LEU A 148 -12.29 -6.21 -1.48
CA LEU A 148 -12.71 -5.28 -2.52
C LEU A 148 -13.69 -5.93 -3.49
N HIS A 149 -13.40 -7.15 -3.93
CA HIS A 149 -14.27 -7.93 -4.81
C HIS A 149 -15.66 -8.14 -4.19
N GLU A 150 -15.71 -8.65 -2.97
CA GLU A 150 -16.95 -8.92 -2.22
C GLU A 150 -17.82 -7.66 -2.04
N ARG A 151 -17.19 -6.48 -1.90
CA ARG A 151 -17.87 -5.20 -1.71
C ARG A 151 -18.14 -4.44 -2.99
N GLY A 152 -17.87 -5.04 -4.14
CA GLY A 152 -18.11 -4.44 -5.44
C GLY A 152 -17.15 -3.31 -5.81
N LEU A 153 -16.02 -3.19 -5.11
CA LEU A 153 -14.96 -2.23 -5.43
C LEU A 153 -14.01 -2.81 -6.47
N ARG A 154 -13.47 -1.97 -7.32
CA ARG A 154 -12.62 -2.38 -8.45
C ARG A 154 -11.16 -2.19 -8.12
N MET A 155 -10.33 -3.13 -8.59
CA MET A 155 -8.89 -3.08 -8.40
C MET A 155 -8.14 -3.42 -9.69
N ILE A 156 -7.06 -2.68 -9.94
CA ILE A 156 -6.02 -3.04 -10.90
C ILE A 156 -4.77 -3.37 -10.09
N ASN A 157 -4.19 -4.52 -10.30
CA ASN A 157 -2.95 -4.94 -9.65
C ASN A 157 -1.83 -5.00 -10.67
N ILE A 158 -0.71 -4.33 -10.40
CA ILE A 158 0.55 -4.44 -11.14
C ILE A 158 1.38 -5.51 -10.43
N ASP A 159 1.48 -6.66 -11.02
CA ASP A 159 2.04 -7.87 -10.43
C ASP A 159 3.39 -8.22 -11.09
N ILE A 160 4.46 -8.01 -10.34
CA ILE A 160 5.82 -8.24 -10.85
C ILE A 160 6.18 -9.74 -10.82
N HIS A 161 5.59 -10.48 -9.89
CA HIS A 161 5.92 -11.88 -9.63
C HIS A 161 4.87 -12.87 -10.15
N GLY A 162 3.67 -12.41 -10.52
CA GLY A 162 2.56 -13.23 -10.98
C GLY A 162 1.86 -14.02 -9.86
N GLU A 163 2.00 -13.56 -8.63
CA GLU A 163 1.44 -14.23 -7.45
C GLU A 163 -0.08 -14.13 -7.36
N MET A 164 -0.66 -13.09 -7.98
CA MET A 164 -2.09 -12.82 -7.94
C MET A 164 -2.90 -13.43 -9.09
N ASN A 165 -2.26 -14.09 -10.08
CA ASN A 165 -2.96 -14.61 -11.25
C ASN A 165 -4.11 -15.54 -10.89
N ARG A 166 -3.83 -16.63 -10.14
CA ARG A 166 -4.85 -17.61 -9.75
C ARG A 166 -5.93 -17.02 -8.86
N ALA A 167 -5.55 -16.17 -7.91
CA ALA A 167 -6.50 -15.48 -7.05
C ALA A 167 -7.46 -14.61 -7.87
N THR A 168 -6.92 -13.87 -8.84
CA THR A 168 -7.72 -13.03 -9.74
C THR A 168 -8.72 -13.85 -10.54
N GLU A 169 -8.30 -14.97 -11.13
CA GLU A 169 -9.16 -15.87 -11.87
C GLU A 169 -10.27 -16.49 -10.99
N GLN A 170 -9.93 -16.87 -9.74
CA GLN A 170 -10.91 -17.39 -8.78
C GLN A 170 -11.98 -16.36 -8.39
N MET A 171 -11.65 -15.07 -8.38
CA MET A 171 -12.60 -13.96 -8.19
C MET A 171 -13.35 -13.58 -9.48
N GLY A 172 -13.20 -14.34 -10.58
CA GLY A 172 -13.81 -14.00 -11.88
C GLY A 172 -13.16 -12.77 -12.55
N GLY A 173 -12.01 -12.34 -12.08
CA GLY A 173 -11.25 -11.24 -12.65
C GLY A 173 -10.47 -11.63 -13.91
N LYS A 174 -9.73 -10.69 -14.45
CA LYS A 174 -8.96 -10.88 -15.69
C LYS A 174 -7.47 -10.65 -15.47
N VAL A 175 -6.68 -11.55 -16.04
CA VAL A 175 -5.22 -11.44 -16.06
C VAL A 175 -4.79 -10.99 -17.45
N TYR A 176 -4.01 -9.92 -17.52
CA TYR A 176 -3.44 -9.41 -18.76
C TYR A 176 -1.91 -9.43 -18.71
N VAL A 177 -1.29 -9.78 -19.84
CA VAL A 177 0.16 -9.84 -19.98
C VAL A 177 0.61 -8.79 -21.00
N PRO A 178 1.41 -7.79 -20.62
CA PRO A 178 1.94 -6.80 -21.54
C PRO A 178 2.72 -7.45 -22.68
N GLY A 179 2.44 -7.00 -23.90
CA GLY A 179 3.03 -7.55 -25.12
C GLY A 179 2.30 -8.77 -25.70
N LYS A 180 1.40 -9.40 -24.94
CA LYS A 180 0.56 -10.51 -25.41
C LYS A 180 -0.88 -10.05 -25.67
N ASP A 181 -1.61 -9.76 -24.63
CA ASP A 181 -3.03 -9.37 -24.65
C ASP A 181 -3.27 -7.95 -24.11
N LEU A 182 -2.25 -7.32 -23.55
CA LEU A 182 -2.24 -5.91 -23.16
C LEU A 182 -1.21 -5.15 -23.99
N LYS A 183 -1.67 -4.08 -24.63
CA LYS A 183 -0.82 -3.12 -25.32
C LYS A 183 -1.03 -1.72 -24.77
N VAL A 184 -0.02 -0.87 -24.96
CA VAL A 184 0.00 0.52 -24.48
C VAL A 184 -0.07 1.44 -25.70
N PRO A 185 -1.03 2.39 -25.76
CA PRO A 185 -1.10 3.34 -26.86
C PRO A 185 0.02 4.38 -26.76
N LEU A 186 0.58 4.80 -27.89
CA LEU A 186 1.60 5.85 -27.92
C LEU A 186 1.16 7.13 -27.20
N SER A 187 -0.13 7.48 -27.28
CA SER A 187 -0.68 8.65 -26.60
C SER A 187 -0.53 8.64 -25.07
N SER A 188 -0.39 7.45 -24.46
CA SER A 188 -0.20 7.29 -23.01
C SER A 188 1.27 7.42 -22.58
N LEU A 189 2.19 7.43 -23.52
CA LEU A 189 3.62 7.64 -23.28
C LEU A 189 3.95 9.13 -23.18
N ALA A 190 4.96 9.49 -22.37
CA ALA A 190 5.50 10.84 -22.35
C ALA A 190 6.31 11.11 -23.63
N GLU A 191 6.52 12.37 -23.95
CA GLU A 191 7.33 12.75 -25.12
C GLU A 191 8.76 12.14 -25.08
N PRO A 192 9.51 12.27 -23.98
CA PRO A 192 10.84 11.67 -23.91
C PRO A 192 10.83 10.13 -24.05
N GLU A 193 9.76 9.48 -23.57
CA GLU A 193 9.59 8.03 -23.68
C GLU A 193 9.41 7.60 -25.14
N ILE A 194 8.63 8.36 -25.93
CA ILE A 194 8.45 8.09 -27.36
C ILE A 194 9.76 8.34 -28.10
N LEU A 195 10.43 9.46 -27.83
CA LEU A 195 11.70 9.81 -28.47
C LEU A 195 12.80 8.79 -28.16
N GLY A 196 12.87 8.34 -26.91
CA GLY A 196 13.85 7.32 -26.48
C GLY A 196 13.67 5.95 -27.15
N MET A 197 12.46 5.64 -27.65
CA MET A 197 12.19 4.41 -28.38
C MET A 197 12.45 4.49 -29.88
N VAL A 198 12.52 5.68 -30.45
CA VAL A 198 12.81 5.87 -31.88
C VAL A 198 14.32 6.09 -32.05
N PRO A 199 15.04 5.17 -32.69
CA PRO A 199 16.50 5.25 -32.76
C PRO A 199 16.96 6.31 -33.80
N VAL A 200 16.92 7.58 -33.41
CA VAL A 200 17.40 8.71 -34.20
C VAL A 200 18.58 9.38 -33.51
N GLN A 201 19.58 9.84 -34.27
CA GLN A 201 20.81 10.46 -33.77
C GLN A 201 21.07 11.85 -34.34
N HIS A 202 20.39 12.21 -35.43
CA HIS A 202 20.55 13.50 -36.09
C HIS A 202 19.62 14.55 -35.45
N ASP A 203 20.15 15.72 -35.14
CA ASP A 203 19.40 16.82 -34.51
C ASP A 203 18.12 17.17 -35.26
N LEU A 204 18.19 17.27 -36.59
CA LEU A 204 17.00 17.54 -37.43
C LEU A 204 15.91 16.46 -37.28
N HIS A 205 16.29 15.18 -37.16
CA HIS A 205 15.34 14.08 -36.97
C HIS A 205 14.69 14.15 -35.57
N ILE A 206 15.50 14.49 -34.56
CA ILE A 206 15.01 14.68 -33.18
C ILE A 206 14.03 15.85 -33.13
N ASP A 207 14.37 16.99 -33.75
CA ASP A 207 13.52 18.18 -33.81
C ASP A 207 12.17 17.90 -34.50
N ILE A 208 12.20 17.21 -35.63
CA ILE A 208 10.98 16.82 -36.38
C ILE A 208 10.11 15.90 -35.52
N LEU A 209 10.67 14.88 -34.89
CA LEU A 209 9.93 13.95 -34.06
C LEU A 209 9.39 14.63 -32.80
N THR A 210 10.18 15.43 -32.11
CA THR A 210 9.78 16.22 -30.95
C THR A 210 8.58 17.09 -31.28
N LYS A 211 8.68 17.86 -32.37
CA LYS A 211 7.58 18.73 -32.82
C LYS A 211 6.34 17.95 -33.20
N ALA A 212 6.48 16.81 -33.85
CA ALA A 212 5.37 15.94 -34.23
C ALA A 212 4.62 15.39 -32.98
N VAL A 213 5.39 14.90 -31.99
CA VAL A 213 4.81 14.40 -30.74
C VAL A 213 4.08 15.52 -29.98
N ILE A 214 4.69 16.72 -29.89
CA ILE A 214 4.07 17.89 -29.21
C ILE A 214 2.75 18.25 -29.91
N ASN A 215 2.74 18.34 -31.24
CA ASN A 215 1.56 18.68 -32.00
C ASN A 215 0.43 17.65 -31.80
N LEU A 216 0.75 16.35 -31.82
CA LEU A 216 -0.23 15.30 -31.59
C LEU A 216 -0.79 15.35 -30.18
N LYS A 217 0.05 15.55 -29.16
CA LYS A 217 -0.40 15.68 -27.78
C LYS A 217 -1.28 16.91 -27.53
N ALA A 218 -1.05 17.98 -28.26
CA ALA A 218 -1.89 19.18 -28.19
C ALA A 218 -3.23 19.03 -28.93
N GLY A 219 -3.25 18.26 -30.01
CA GLY A 219 -4.41 18.17 -30.93
C GLY A 219 -5.27 16.91 -30.77
N LYS A 220 -4.73 15.81 -30.22
CA LYS A 220 -5.41 14.52 -30.11
C LYS A 220 -5.27 13.91 -28.75
N THR A 221 -6.36 13.41 -28.19
CA THR A 221 -6.35 12.63 -26.94
C THR A 221 -5.80 11.22 -27.12
N LYS A 222 -5.98 10.64 -28.31
CA LYS A 222 -5.46 9.31 -28.69
C LYS A 222 -4.80 9.39 -30.06
N PHE A 223 -3.61 8.84 -30.18
CA PHE A 223 -2.88 8.70 -31.43
C PHE A 223 -2.02 7.44 -31.43
N GLY A 224 -1.75 6.90 -32.60
CA GLY A 224 -0.95 5.70 -32.81
C GLY A 224 0.28 5.97 -33.71
N ILE A 225 0.93 4.90 -34.12
CA ILE A 225 2.15 4.94 -34.97
C ILE A 225 1.88 5.63 -36.32
N GLY A 226 0.73 5.35 -36.94
CA GLY A 226 0.35 5.97 -38.22
C GLY A 226 0.14 7.49 -38.10
N ASP A 227 -0.46 7.96 -37.00
CA ASP A 227 -0.62 9.39 -36.74
C ASP A 227 0.75 10.06 -36.55
N LEU A 228 1.64 9.43 -35.77
CA LEU A 228 3.00 9.95 -35.54
C LEU A 228 3.79 10.05 -36.84
N LYS A 229 3.70 9.03 -37.70
CA LYS A 229 4.34 9.02 -39.00
C LYS A 229 3.85 10.13 -39.90
N SER A 230 2.54 10.29 -40.02
CA SER A 230 1.92 11.33 -40.85
C SER A 230 2.29 12.74 -40.37
N GLU A 231 2.26 12.97 -39.04
CA GLU A 231 2.60 14.25 -38.46
C GLU A 231 4.12 14.55 -38.59
N ALA A 232 4.98 13.55 -38.43
CA ALA A 232 6.43 13.72 -38.62
C ALA A 232 6.78 14.09 -40.07
N ILE A 233 6.12 13.49 -41.07
CA ILE A 233 6.26 13.87 -42.47
C ILE A 233 5.83 15.34 -42.67
N ARG A 234 4.65 15.71 -42.18
CA ARG A 234 4.14 17.08 -42.30
C ARG A 234 5.06 18.14 -41.67
N VAL A 235 5.63 17.84 -40.52
CA VAL A 235 6.60 18.71 -39.83
C VAL A 235 7.89 18.78 -40.63
N GLY A 236 8.40 17.64 -41.07
CA GLY A 236 9.62 17.59 -41.86
C GLY A 236 9.55 18.38 -43.17
N GLU A 237 8.43 18.28 -43.89
CA GLU A 237 8.15 19.11 -45.08
C GLU A 237 8.18 20.60 -44.74
N SER A 238 7.57 21.00 -43.61
CA SER A 238 7.58 22.40 -43.17
C SER A 238 8.99 22.91 -42.79
N TYR A 239 9.91 22.03 -42.46
CA TYR A 239 11.32 22.33 -42.18
C TYR A 239 12.19 22.25 -43.44
N GLY A 240 11.60 21.94 -44.61
CA GLY A 240 12.33 21.79 -45.88
C GLY A 240 13.20 20.52 -45.91
N ALA A 241 12.84 19.50 -45.13
CA ALA A 241 13.59 18.24 -45.12
C ALA A 241 13.51 17.52 -46.47
N LYS A 242 14.65 16.92 -46.92
CA LYS A 242 14.70 16.15 -48.13
C LYS A 242 13.93 14.83 -47.98
N GLN A 243 13.42 14.29 -49.08
CA GLN A 243 12.66 13.03 -49.12
C GLN A 243 13.39 11.88 -48.43
N ASN A 244 14.70 11.74 -48.65
CA ASN A 244 15.49 10.72 -47.98
C ASN A 244 15.46 10.83 -46.42
N THR A 245 15.41 12.07 -45.89
CA THR A 245 15.28 12.31 -44.45
C THR A 245 13.89 11.85 -43.92
N LEU A 246 12.83 12.15 -44.68
CA LEU A 246 11.48 11.74 -44.37
C LEU A 246 11.30 10.21 -44.38
N ASP A 247 11.92 9.57 -45.37
CA ASP A 247 11.92 8.10 -45.51
C ASP A 247 12.65 7.43 -44.33
N ILE A 248 13.79 7.99 -43.90
CA ILE A 248 14.53 7.50 -42.73
C ILE A 248 13.69 7.64 -41.46
N ILE A 249 13.10 8.81 -41.20
CA ILE A 249 12.26 9.05 -40.02
C ILE A 249 11.06 8.09 -40.02
N SER A 250 10.41 7.93 -41.19
CA SER A 250 9.29 7.01 -41.37
C SER A 250 9.66 5.58 -41.02
N ALA A 251 10.80 5.09 -41.56
CA ALA A 251 11.31 3.74 -41.28
C ALA A 251 11.63 3.55 -39.77
N ARG A 252 12.15 4.59 -39.09
CA ARG A 252 12.43 4.53 -37.66
C ARG A 252 11.15 4.50 -36.82
N ILE A 253 10.13 5.28 -37.20
CA ILE A 253 8.82 5.24 -36.56
C ILE A 253 8.16 3.86 -36.75
N ASP A 254 8.26 3.25 -37.91
CA ASP A 254 7.69 1.93 -38.20
C ASP A 254 8.29 0.83 -37.27
N GLN A 255 9.53 1.02 -36.78
CA GLN A 255 10.15 0.10 -35.82
C GLN A 255 9.41 0.06 -34.47
N LEU A 256 8.70 1.12 -34.09
CA LEU A 256 7.84 1.10 -32.89
C LEU A 256 6.77 0.01 -32.97
N GLY A 257 6.29 -0.31 -34.18
CA GLY A 257 5.32 -1.39 -34.40
C GLY A 257 5.85 -2.79 -34.11
N GLN A 258 7.16 -2.96 -34.01
CA GLN A 258 7.81 -4.22 -33.67
C GLN A 258 7.94 -4.42 -32.14
N ILE A 259 7.68 -3.37 -31.36
CA ILE A 259 7.71 -3.45 -29.90
C ILE A 259 6.41 -4.14 -29.43
N PRO A 260 6.48 -5.32 -28.80
CA PRO A 260 5.30 -6.16 -28.55
C PRO A 260 4.20 -5.48 -27.73
N PHE A 261 4.60 -4.61 -26.79
CA PHE A 261 3.65 -3.93 -25.90
C PHE A 261 3.12 -2.59 -26.46
N ILE A 262 3.58 -2.13 -27.63
CA ILE A 262 3.05 -0.91 -28.27
C ILE A 262 1.87 -1.27 -29.18
N GLY A 263 0.77 -0.53 -29.07
CA GLY A 263 -0.38 -0.75 -29.95
C GLY A 263 -1.66 -0.09 -29.44
N GLN A 264 -2.80 -0.69 -29.78
CA GLN A 264 -4.07 -0.23 -29.26
C GLN A 264 -4.20 -0.59 -27.77
N GLY A 265 -4.40 0.40 -26.92
CA GLY A 265 -4.58 0.21 -25.47
C GLY A 265 -5.83 -0.57 -25.13
N LEU A 266 -5.89 -1.05 -23.88
CA LEU A 266 -7.05 -1.73 -23.35
C LEU A 266 -8.23 -0.75 -23.20
N ASP A 267 -9.42 -1.23 -23.52
CA ASP A 267 -10.64 -0.50 -23.15
C ASP A 267 -10.91 -0.65 -21.65
N TRP A 268 -10.36 0.26 -20.86
CA TRP A 268 -10.54 0.27 -19.40
C TRP A 268 -12.00 0.38 -18.97
N LYS A 269 -12.86 1.02 -19.78
CA LYS A 269 -14.29 1.10 -19.49
C LYS A 269 -14.94 -0.26 -19.56
N ALA A 270 -14.64 -1.03 -20.58
CA ALA A 270 -15.12 -2.41 -20.71
C ALA A 270 -14.45 -3.35 -19.68
N ALA A 271 -13.14 -3.20 -19.43
CA ALA A 271 -12.42 -4.04 -18.50
C ALA A 271 -12.88 -3.88 -17.04
N LEU A 272 -13.35 -2.69 -16.65
CA LEU A 272 -13.79 -2.34 -15.29
C LEU A 272 -15.31 -2.10 -15.20
N SER A 273 -16.09 -2.60 -16.15
CA SER A 273 -17.55 -2.36 -16.20
C SER A 273 -18.27 -3.02 -15.03
N GLU A 274 -17.89 -4.25 -14.68
CA GLU A 274 -18.56 -5.01 -13.64
C GLU A 274 -18.12 -4.57 -12.24
N SER A 275 -19.05 -4.64 -11.29
CA SER A 275 -18.80 -4.35 -9.88
C SER A 275 -17.89 -5.43 -9.29
N GLY A 276 -16.91 -5.04 -8.48
CA GLY A 276 -15.99 -5.98 -7.85
C GLY A 276 -14.92 -6.56 -8.77
N THR A 277 -14.77 -6.05 -10.00
CA THR A 277 -13.76 -6.55 -10.94
C THR A 277 -12.34 -6.34 -10.41
N ILE A 278 -11.57 -7.42 -10.41
CA ILE A 278 -10.12 -7.40 -10.18
C ILE A 278 -9.42 -7.65 -11.51
N VAL A 279 -8.55 -6.73 -11.90
CA VAL A 279 -7.67 -6.84 -13.08
C VAL A 279 -6.25 -7.04 -12.59
N ASN A 280 -5.61 -8.16 -12.96
CA ASN A 280 -4.20 -8.39 -12.68
C ASN A 280 -3.35 -8.19 -13.94
N ILE A 281 -2.30 -7.39 -13.85
CA ILE A 281 -1.35 -7.15 -14.95
C ILE A 281 -0.07 -7.89 -14.59
N ASP A 282 0.12 -9.04 -15.22
CA ASP A 282 1.27 -9.92 -15.01
C ASP A 282 2.48 -9.41 -15.78
N CYS A 283 3.38 -8.77 -15.05
CA CYS A 283 4.59 -8.14 -15.60
C CYS A 283 5.84 -9.02 -15.57
N ARG A 284 5.77 -10.29 -15.15
CA ARG A 284 6.93 -11.19 -15.01
C ARG A 284 7.82 -11.30 -16.23
N MET A 285 7.21 -11.20 -17.41
CA MET A 285 7.94 -11.36 -18.68
C MET A 285 8.54 -10.06 -19.22
N LEU A 286 8.31 -8.93 -18.57
CA LEU A 286 8.87 -7.65 -18.98
C LEU A 286 10.31 -7.49 -18.48
N PRO A 287 11.26 -7.12 -19.35
CA PRO A 287 12.56 -6.64 -18.92
C PRO A 287 12.42 -5.39 -18.02
N GLN A 288 13.30 -5.23 -17.05
CA GLN A 288 13.24 -4.11 -16.10
C GLN A 288 13.21 -2.73 -16.81
N SER A 289 13.94 -2.57 -17.90
CA SER A 289 13.97 -1.33 -18.70
C SER A 289 12.62 -0.99 -19.34
N GLN A 290 11.78 -2.00 -19.62
CA GLN A 290 10.45 -1.81 -20.22
C GLN A 290 9.35 -1.72 -19.16
N LEU A 291 9.60 -2.29 -17.98
CA LEU A 291 8.64 -2.35 -16.89
C LEU A 291 8.17 -0.96 -16.45
N GLN A 292 9.10 -0.05 -16.18
CA GLN A 292 8.78 1.32 -15.75
C GLN A 292 7.94 2.05 -16.81
N LEU A 293 8.32 1.95 -18.07
CA LEU A 293 7.61 2.58 -19.19
C LEU A 293 6.18 2.05 -19.33
N VAL A 294 5.99 0.74 -19.28
CA VAL A 294 4.67 0.11 -19.40
C VAL A 294 3.79 0.50 -18.22
N VAL A 295 4.31 0.43 -16.99
CA VAL A 295 3.55 0.79 -15.78
C VAL A 295 3.21 2.28 -15.76
N ALA A 296 4.13 3.16 -16.17
CA ALA A 296 3.86 4.59 -16.30
C ALA A 296 2.73 4.87 -17.30
N ALA A 297 2.78 4.23 -18.45
CA ALA A 297 1.78 4.42 -19.49
C ALA A 297 0.39 3.90 -19.07
N ILE A 298 0.32 2.71 -18.47
CA ILE A 298 -0.93 2.15 -17.92
C ILE A 298 -1.49 3.09 -16.86
N THR A 299 -0.65 3.55 -15.93
CA THR A 299 -1.07 4.46 -14.86
C THR A 299 -1.63 5.76 -15.41
N ARG A 300 -0.99 6.36 -16.43
CA ARG A 300 -1.50 7.58 -17.10
C ARG A 300 -2.83 7.34 -17.78
N ASP A 301 -2.97 6.23 -18.48
CA ASP A 301 -4.19 5.90 -19.23
C ASP A 301 -5.38 5.72 -18.28
N VAL A 302 -5.21 4.91 -17.23
CA VAL A 302 -6.21 4.68 -16.18
C VAL A 302 -6.53 5.98 -15.42
N TYR A 303 -5.50 6.77 -15.06
CA TYR A 303 -5.69 8.05 -14.38
C TYR A 303 -6.52 9.03 -15.24
N ASN A 304 -6.19 9.17 -16.53
CA ASN A 304 -6.93 10.04 -17.43
C ASN A 304 -8.37 9.55 -17.63
N ALA A 305 -8.59 8.25 -17.79
CA ALA A 305 -9.92 7.67 -17.89
C ALA A 305 -10.74 7.91 -16.61
N ARG A 306 -10.12 7.80 -15.42
CA ARG A 306 -10.80 8.09 -14.16
C ARG A 306 -11.07 9.59 -13.99
N ARG A 307 -10.12 10.45 -14.32
CA ARG A 307 -10.26 11.92 -14.22
C ARG A 307 -11.38 12.46 -15.09
N THR A 308 -11.61 11.88 -16.25
CA THR A 308 -12.70 12.24 -17.15
C THR A 308 -14.05 11.59 -16.80
N GLY A 309 -14.08 10.73 -15.76
CA GLY A 309 -15.29 9.99 -15.39
C GLY A 309 -15.64 8.83 -16.33
N ALA A 310 -14.75 8.45 -17.26
CA ALA A 310 -14.98 7.36 -18.20
C ALA A 310 -14.98 5.96 -17.53
N ILE A 311 -14.31 5.84 -16.39
CA ILE A 311 -14.28 4.61 -15.56
C ILE A 311 -14.73 4.93 -14.13
N PRO A 312 -15.28 3.93 -13.41
CA PRO A 312 -15.71 4.09 -12.03
C PRO A 312 -14.52 4.26 -11.04
N PRO A 313 -14.81 4.60 -9.76
CA PRO A 313 -13.81 4.57 -8.70
C PRO A 313 -13.09 3.23 -8.61
N LEU A 314 -11.79 3.28 -8.32
CA LEU A 314 -10.94 2.09 -8.28
C LEU A 314 -9.73 2.27 -7.36
N VAL A 315 -9.08 1.13 -7.10
CA VAL A 315 -7.78 1.06 -6.42
C VAL A 315 -6.75 0.48 -7.40
N MET A 316 -5.55 1.02 -7.42
CA MET A 316 -4.41 0.41 -8.10
C MET A 316 -3.41 -0.05 -7.06
N ALA A 317 -3.10 -1.34 -7.05
CA ALA A 317 -2.01 -1.89 -6.27
C ALA A 317 -0.76 -2.02 -7.13
N ILE A 318 0.38 -1.73 -6.55
CA ILE A 318 1.69 -1.80 -7.22
C ILE A 318 2.62 -2.58 -6.33
N ASP A 319 2.95 -3.79 -6.78
CA ASP A 319 3.95 -4.61 -6.14
C ASP A 319 5.36 -4.09 -6.46
N GLU A 320 6.30 -4.29 -5.53
CA GLU A 320 7.67 -3.76 -5.58
C GLU A 320 7.74 -2.27 -5.93
N ALA A 321 6.95 -1.47 -5.22
CA ALA A 321 6.77 -0.04 -5.48
C ALA A 321 8.08 0.76 -5.52
N HIS A 322 9.15 0.29 -4.87
CA HIS A 322 10.48 0.91 -4.91
C HIS A 322 11.08 0.94 -6.33
N LEU A 323 10.70 0.01 -7.22
CA LEU A 323 11.13 0.02 -8.62
C LEU A 323 10.54 1.21 -9.41
N PHE A 324 9.41 1.77 -8.95
CA PHE A 324 8.66 2.82 -9.61
C PHE A 324 8.74 4.18 -8.90
N LEU A 325 9.09 4.18 -7.64
CA LEU A 325 9.17 5.33 -6.74
C LEU A 325 10.48 5.28 -5.94
N PRO A 326 11.65 5.24 -6.62
CA PRO A 326 12.93 5.12 -5.95
C PRO A 326 13.32 6.38 -5.18
N ALA A 327 14.09 6.21 -4.08
CA ALA A 327 14.53 7.30 -3.22
C ALA A 327 15.54 8.23 -3.90
N THR A 328 16.36 7.72 -4.82
CA THR A 328 17.52 8.42 -5.38
C THR A 328 17.38 8.80 -6.85
N ASP A 329 16.76 7.96 -7.65
CA ASP A 329 16.62 8.16 -9.09
C ASP A 329 15.23 8.67 -9.45
N LYS A 330 15.16 9.58 -10.41
CA LYS A 330 13.86 10.03 -10.93
C LYS A 330 13.38 9.03 -11.99
N ALA A 331 12.71 7.99 -11.56
CA ALA A 331 11.98 7.11 -12.48
C ALA A 331 10.88 7.89 -13.20
N GLU A 332 10.65 7.61 -14.46
CA GLU A 332 9.56 8.25 -15.24
C GLU A 332 8.20 7.98 -14.65
N THR A 333 8.00 6.78 -14.10
CA THR A 333 6.83 6.39 -13.31
C THR A 333 6.61 7.26 -12.09
N ALA A 334 7.68 7.73 -11.44
CA ALA A 334 7.59 8.53 -10.21
C ALA A 334 6.79 9.82 -10.42
N THR A 335 6.91 10.46 -11.58
CA THR A 335 6.15 11.68 -11.91
C THR A 335 4.65 11.43 -11.93
N VAL A 336 4.22 10.36 -12.62
CA VAL A 336 2.79 10.01 -12.77
C VAL A 336 2.21 9.55 -11.43
N LEU A 337 2.92 8.66 -10.73
CA LEU A 337 2.48 8.14 -9.44
C LEU A 337 2.43 9.24 -8.38
N SER A 338 3.40 10.17 -8.36
CA SER A 338 3.38 11.31 -7.45
C SER A 338 2.19 12.24 -7.73
N GLN A 339 1.84 12.45 -9.00
CA GLN A 339 0.63 13.20 -9.36
C GLN A 339 -0.63 12.47 -8.91
N LEU A 340 -0.72 11.16 -9.11
CA LEU A 340 -1.86 10.34 -8.70
C LEU A 340 -2.00 10.34 -7.17
N ILE A 341 -0.90 10.23 -6.43
CA ILE A 341 -0.90 10.29 -4.97
C ILE A 341 -1.47 11.62 -4.46
N ARG A 342 -1.14 12.74 -5.11
CA ARG A 342 -1.64 14.07 -4.71
C ARG A 342 -3.10 14.30 -5.10
N MET A 343 -3.52 13.80 -6.24
CA MET A 343 -4.83 14.12 -6.86
C MET A 343 -5.85 12.99 -6.75
N GLY A 344 -5.43 11.76 -6.49
CA GLY A 344 -6.27 10.56 -6.51
C GLY A 344 -7.46 10.63 -5.56
N ARG A 345 -7.28 11.23 -4.37
CA ARG A 345 -8.35 11.42 -3.39
C ARG A 345 -9.57 12.14 -3.99
N HIS A 346 -9.34 13.17 -4.80
CA HIS A 346 -10.41 14.00 -5.38
C HIS A 346 -11.21 13.29 -6.47
N ILE A 347 -10.64 12.24 -7.04
CA ILE A 347 -11.29 11.45 -8.08
C ILE A 347 -11.63 10.03 -7.63
N ALA A 348 -11.52 9.74 -6.34
CA ALA A 348 -11.69 8.39 -5.77
C ALA A 348 -10.86 7.34 -6.51
N PHE A 349 -9.56 7.60 -6.64
CA PHE A 349 -8.55 6.70 -7.16
C PHE A 349 -7.50 6.44 -6.07
N GLY A 350 -7.58 5.27 -5.43
CA GLY A 350 -6.65 4.86 -4.38
C GLY A 350 -5.40 4.16 -4.91
N LEU A 351 -4.30 4.23 -4.14
CA LEU A 351 -3.10 3.41 -4.37
C LEU A 351 -2.84 2.51 -3.18
N ILE A 352 -2.42 1.28 -3.46
CA ILE A 352 -1.82 0.36 -2.50
C ILE A 352 -0.40 0.10 -2.99
N LEU A 353 0.59 0.56 -2.25
CA LEU A 353 2.01 0.40 -2.58
C LEU A 353 2.60 -0.70 -1.71
N VAL A 354 3.18 -1.72 -2.33
CA VAL A 354 3.82 -2.84 -1.63
C VAL A 354 5.33 -2.77 -1.87
N SER A 355 6.14 -2.89 -0.82
CA SER A 355 7.60 -2.88 -0.96
C SER A 355 8.28 -3.79 0.05
N GLN A 356 9.37 -4.42 -0.37
CA GLN A 356 10.25 -5.20 0.50
C GLN A 356 11.34 -4.35 1.11
N THR A 357 11.77 -3.30 0.42
CA THR A 357 12.85 -2.39 0.81
C THR A 357 12.30 -0.98 1.03
N PRO A 358 11.77 -0.67 2.23
CA PRO A 358 11.22 0.65 2.51
C PRO A 358 12.27 1.77 2.43
N GLY A 359 13.55 1.46 2.63
CA GLY A 359 14.66 2.40 2.51
C GLY A 359 14.88 2.90 1.08
N ASP A 360 14.53 2.09 0.08
CA ASP A 360 14.66 2.41 -1.34
C ASP A 360 13.45 3.20 -1.89
N LEU A 361 12.38 3.36 -1.10
CA LEU A 361 11.23 4.17 -1.47
C LEU A 361 11.48 5.67 -1.23
N ASP A 362 10.94 6.51 -2.11
CA ASP A 362 10.90 7.96 -1.90
C ASP A 362 10.25 8.28 -0.55
N LYS A 363 10.98 8.98 0.31
CA LYS A 363 10.55 9.34 1.67
C LYS A 363 9.26 10.18 1.69
N SER A 364 8.92 10.87 0.61
CA SER A 364 7.66 11.60 0.51
C SER A 364 6.46 10.65 0.49
N ILE A 365 6.61 9.44 -0.04
CA ILE A 365 5.55 8.44 -0.15
C ILE A 365 5.11 7.96 1.24
N THR A 366 6.05 7.68 2.12
CA THR A 366 5.75 7.28 3.50
C THR A 366 5.02 8.36 4.30
N LYS A 367 5.16 9.63 3.92
CA LYS A 367 4.45 10.76 4.55
C LYS A 367 3.04 10.96 4.02
N ILE A 368 2.81 10.63 2.75
CA ILE A 368 1.54 10.89 2.06
C ILE A 368 0.57 9.72 2.23
N THR A 369 1.06 8.49 2.32
CA THR A 369 0.24 7.31 2.60
C THR A 369 -0.27 7.34 4.04
N ASN A 370 -1.59 7.43 4.21
CA ASN A 370 -2.17 7.63 5.54
C ASN A 370 -2.40 6.34 6.33
N THR A 371 -2.44 5.20 5.65
CA THR A 371 -2.57 3.88 6.29
C THR A 371 -1.39 3.02 5.91
N ARG A 372 -0.74 2.42 6.89
CA ARG A 372 0.49 1.65 6.68
C ARG A 372 0.42 0.33 7.44
N PHE A 373 0.76 -0.74 6.74
CA PHE A 373 0.90 -2.09 7.26
C PHE A 373 2.39 -2.44 7.27
N ILE A 374 2.93 -2.66 8.44
CA ILE A 374 4.37 -2.89 8.64
C ILE A 374 4.53 -4.30 9.19
N PHE A 375 4.96 -5.20 8.32
CA PHE A 375 5.37 -6.57 8.67
C PHE A 375 6.79 -6.59 9.22
N ALA A 376 7.29 -7.77 9.59
CA ALA A 376 8.68 -7.92 9.96
C ALA A 376 9.62 -7.41 8.86
N ILE A 377 10.59 -6.59 9.25
CA ILE A 377 11.64 -6.03 8.39
C ILE A 377 13.01 -6.29 9.02
N GLU A 378 14.06 -6.25 8.21
CA GLU A 378 15.42 -6.35 8.72
C GLU A 378 15.75 -5.19 9.68
N PRO A 379 16.51 -5.44 10.78
CA PRO A 379 16.87 -4.39 11.74
C PRO A 379 17.55 -3.17 11.09
N SER A 380 18.31 -3.38 10.03
CA SER A 380 18.98 -2.33 9.24
C SER A 380 18.01 -1.38 8.58
N GLU A 381 16.83 -1.87 8.17
CA GLU A 381 15.77 -1.13 7.49
C GLU A 381 14.83 -0.38 8.46
N LEU A 382 14.89 -0.69 9.76
CA LEU A 382 13.98 -0.10 10.75
C LEU A 382 14.04 1.42 10.78
N SER A 383 15.25 2.00 10.63
CA SER A 383 15.44 3.44 10.61
C SER A 383 14.76 4.15 9.44
N SER A 384 14.58 3.47 8.31
CA SER A 384 13.96 4.03 7.11
C SER A 384 12.46 4.28 7.28
N ILE A 385 11.81 3.54 8.19
CA ILE A 385 10.37 3.63 8.43
C ILE A 385 9.98 4.43 9.68
N TYR A 386 10.94 4.95 10.48
CA TYR A 386 10.59 5.70 11.70
C TYR A 386 9.59 6.84 11.44
N GLY A 387 9.71 7.54 10.33
CA GLY A 387 8.76 8.58 9.93
C GLY A 387 7.36 8.06 9.57
N ALA A 388 7.21 6.74 9.41
CA ALA A 388 5.96 6.07 9.04
C ALA A 388 5.24 5.43 10.25
N LEU A 389 5.87 5.40 11.43
CA LEU A 389 5.39 4.65 12.60
C LEU A 389 4.32 5.39 13.43
N SER A 390 4.05 6.66 13.11
CA SER A 390 3.03 7.49 13.80
C SER A 390 3.19 7.47 15.34
N ASP A 391 2.19 6.95 16.04
CA ASP A 391 2.10 6.84 17.49
C ASP A 391 2.50 5.45 18.04
N ALA A 392 3.19 4.65 17.25
CA ALA A 392 3.60 3.31 17.70
C ALA A 392 4.59 3.41 18.88
N PRO A 393 4.32 2.74 20.00
CA PRO A 393 5.22 2.71 21.15
C PRO A 393 6.61 2.17 20.77
N PRO A 394 7.70 2.68 21.40
CA PRO A 394 9.07 2.24 21.11
C PRO A 394 9.27 0.72 21.26
N GLU A 395 8.57 0.09 22.20
CA GLU A 395 8.64 -1.36 22.45
C GLU A 395 8.06 -2.16 21.31
N ILE A 396 6.92 -1.73 20.75
CA ILE A 396 6.33 -2.34 19.55
C ILE A 396 7.27 -2.17 18.37
N VAL A 397 7.86 -0.98 18.22
CA VAL A 397 8.82 -0.68 17.14
C VAL A 397 10.04 -1.59 17.22
N LYS A 398 10.63 -1.78 18.41
CA LYS A 398 11.74 -2.73 18.64
C LYS A 398 11.35 -4.18 18.35
N GLY A 399 10.06 -4.51 18.52
CA GLY A 399 9.51 -5.84 18.24
C GLY A 399 9.30 -6.15 16.76
N ILE A 400 9.22 -5.14 15.87
CA ILE A 400 8.92 -5.33 14.44
C ILE A 400 9.80 -6.40 13.77
N PRO A 401 11.14 -6.41 13.92
CA PRO A 401 11.99 -7.41 13.28
C PRO A 401 11.73 -8.85 13.71
N ARG A 402 11.05 -9.04 14.84
CA ARG A 402 10.75 -10.35 15.43
C ARG A 402 9.30 -10.78 15.29
N MET A 403 8.48 -10.00 14.57
CA MET A 403 7.09 -10.36 14.34
C MET A 403 6.98 -11.66 13.55
N LYS A 404 6.01 -12.49 13.92
CA LYS A 404 5.72 -13.73 13.20
C LYS A 404 5.18 -13.42 11.80
N SER A 405 5.43 -14.31 10.85
CA SER A 405 4.80 -14.22 9.53
C SER A 405 3.26 -14.17 9.67
N GLY A 406 2.62 -13.31 8.90
CA GLY A 406 1.18 -13.05 8.99
C GLY A 406 0.78 -12.03 10.06
N THR A 407 1.71 -11.57 10.89
CA THR A 407 1.46 -10.51 11.88
C THR A 407 2.06 -9.20 11.40
N CYS A 408 1.33 -8.11 11.54
CA CYS A 408 1.84 -6.79 11.19
C CYS A 408 1.36 -5.70 12.15
N LEU A 409 2.09 -4.60 12.16
CA LEU A 409 1.71 -3.35 12.81
C LEU A 409 0.92 -2.50 11.81
N LEU A 410 -0.31 -2.15 12.20
CA LEU A 410 -1.17 -1.21 11.49
C LEU A 410 -1.03 0.16 12.14
N VAL A 411 -0.64 1.16 11.36
CA VAL A 411 -0.57 2.56 11.78
C VAL A 411 -1.27 3.45 10.76
N GLY A 412 -1.78 4.56 11.24
CA GLY A 412 -2.49 5.52 10.41
C GLY A 412 -2.52 6.91 10.99
N ASN A 413 -3.27 7.79 10.38
CA ASN A 413 -3.69 9.03 11.02
C ASN A 413 -5.01 8.82 11.77
N ARG A 414 -5.37 9.78 12.60
CA ARG A 414 -6.58 9.70 13.46
C ARG A 414 -7.89 9.45 12.71
N GLU A 415 -7.93 9.73 11.40
CA GLU A 415 -9.12 9.48 10.54
C GLU A 415 -9.16 8.04 10.01
N THR A 416 -8.01 7.38 9.89
CA THR A 416 -7.90 6.03 9.31
C THR A 416 -7.74 4.95 10.37
N VAL A 417 -6.86 5.19 11.36
CA VAL A 417 -6.58 4.31 12.49
C VAL A 417 -6.21 5.19 13.68
N ARG A 418 -6.95 5.12 14.78
CA ARG A 418 -6.73 6.02 15.92
C ARG A 418 -5.46 5.72 16.69
N HIS A 419 -5.18 4.44 16.87
CA HIS A 419 -4.01 3.98 17.62
C HIS A 419 -3.30 2.85 16.89
N ALA A 420 -1.97 2.89 16.91
CA ALA A 420 -1.13 1.83 16.35
C ALA A 420 -1.51 0.47 16.92
N THR A 421 -1.76 -0.52 16.06
CA THR A 421 -2.33 -1.80 16.45
C THR A 421 -1.58 -2.95 15.80
N VAL A 422 -1.16 -3.93 16.60
CA VAL A 422 -0.59 -5.19 16.09
C VAL A 422 -1.73 -6.18 15.86
N PHE A 423 -1.80 -6.75 14.67
CA PHE A 423 -2.83 -7.72 14.33
C PHE A 423 -2.31 -8.87 13.49
N GLU A 424 -3.02 -9.98 13.54
CA GLU A 424 -2.80 -11.15 12.69
C GLU A 424 -3.74 -11.09 11.50
N VAL A 425 -3.18 -11.21 10.29
CA VAL A 425 -3.94 -11.17 9.04
C VAL A 425 -4.84 -12.40 8.94
N GLY A 426 -6.10 -12.19 8.66
CA GLY A 426 -7.11 -13.25 8.55
C GLY A 426 -6.88 -14.20 7.38
N GLY A 427 -7.61 -15.32 7.41
CA GLY A 427 -7.59 -16.30 6.33
C GLY A 427 -8.07 -15.73 4.99
N ARG A 428 -7.61 -16.34 3.90
CA ARG A 428 -8.03 -16.07 2.52
C ARG A 428 -8.87 -17.25 1.99
N SER A 429 -9.79 -16.94 1.10
CA SER A 429 -10.56 -17.93 0.34
C SER A 429 -9.92 -18.28 -1.01
N THR A 430 -9.09 -17.35 -1.53
CA THR A 430 -8.39 -17.53 -2.82
C THR A 430 -7.00 -18.11 -2.65
N HIS A 431 -6.49 -18.71 -3.72
CA HIS A 431 -5.15 -19.32 -3.76
C HIS A 431 -4.05 -18.26 -3.54
N HIS A 432 -3.05 -18.63 -2.76
CA HIS A 432 -1.83 -17.83 -2.59
C HIS A 432 -0.75 -18.32 -3.56
N GLY A 433 -0.31 -17.44 -4.48
CA GLY A 433 0.68 -17.79 -5.50
C GLY A 433 2.14 -17.67 -5.07
N GLY A 434 2.41 -17.08 -3.89
CA GLY A 434 3.77 -16.82 -3.38
C GLY A 434 4.39 -17.99 -2.61
N GLU A 435 3.97 -19.23 -2.84
CA GLU A 435 4.61 -20.40 -2.21
C GLU A 435 6.03 -20.59 -2.77
N THR A 436 7.00 -20.65 -1.87
CA THR A 436 8.39 -20.96 -2.25
C THR A 436 8.45 -22.41 -2.75
N PRO A 437 8.87 -22.66 -4.00
CA PRO A 437 9.03 -24.03 -4.50
C PRO A 437 10.01 -24.82 -3.62
N THR A 438 9.66 -26.06 -3.28
CA THR A 438 10.56 -26.96 -2.56
C THR A 438 11.71 -27.36 -3.46
N MET A 439 12.94 -27.21 -2.96
CA MET A 439 14.17 -27.63 -3.66
C MET A 439 14.34 -29.15 -3.66
N LEU A 440 13.72 -29.83 -2.71
CA LEU A 440 13.70 -31.29 -2.61
C LEU A 440 12.30 -31.78 -2.96
N GLN A 441 12.19 -32.65 -3.97
CA GLN A 441 10.97 -33.38 -4.34
C GLN A 441 10.92 -34.71 -3.59
#